data_2c487c68b8fcd802d879b29cc92e06fa
#
_entry.id   2c487c68b8fcd802d879b29cc92e06fa
#
_cell.length_a   1.000
_cell.length_b   1.000
_cell.length_c   1.000
_cell.angle_alpha   90.00
_cell.angle_beta   90.00
_cell.angle_gamma   90.00
#
_symmetry.space_group_name_H-M   'P 1'
#
loop_
_entity.id
_entity.type
_entity.pdbx_description
1 polymer ?
#
loop_
_entity_poly.entity_id
_entity_poly.type
_entity_poly.pdbx_seq_one_letter_code
_entity_poly.pdbx_strand_id
1 'polypeptide(L)'
;MNPTIPEDEVAILKQQHLQQTAQQKASPQFLANRTFRRELFGTHPYARTSETEASLQAMDRAKLVAFHRDHYRPNNAFVLIVGAIEPDAAIAAAEKAFGGWARGDVPAPPFAPPPPLAGRKVFFVQRPNSVQSSIALGNIAVKRSDPRWYELTLANTIYGGAFNSRIVRNIREEKGYTYSPQSALTGFAEAGFYRFAADVRNDVTGATLTEVFKEIDKMRAEGSDGAELQGAKQYLRGIFPIQTATQNGLSATLNNVYVFGLPKDYPETFRASIAAVTPAQVKGAASTLLGSDHSVIAIVGDYAKVKDQLASYKDITFLDTDGKIIPPPQ
;
A
#
# COMPACT_ATOMS: atom_id res chain seq x y z
N MET A 1 -18.30 -23.61 -1.52
CA MET A 1 -17.73 -24.73 -0.77
C MET A 1 -17.17 -25.83 -1.68
N ASN A 2 -17.82 -26.14 -2.78
CA ASN A 2 -17.41 -27.22 -3.68
C ASN A 2 -17.18 -26.70 -5.12
N PRO A 3 -16.12 -25.94 -5.37
CA PRO A 3 -15.80 -25.47 -6.72
C PRO A 3 -15.41 -26.64 -7.61
N THR A 4 -15.84 -26.63 -8.86
CA THR A 4 -15.49 -27.67 -9.85
C THR A 4 -14.09 -27.53 -10.37
N ILE A 5 -13.58 -26.29 -10.47
CA ILE A 5 -12.25 -25.91 -10.98
C ILE A 5 -11.96 -26.67 -12.29
N PRO A 6 -12.70 -26.39 -13.39
CA PRO A 6 -12.51 -27.07 -14.69
C PRO A 6 -11.11 -26.79 -15.23
N GLU A 7 -10.49 -27.77 -15.90
CA GLU A 7 -9.11 -27.67 -16.35
C GLU A 7 -8.94 -26.71 -17.53
N ASP A 8 -9.93 -26.66 -18.41
CA ASP A 8 -10.02 -25.71 -19.53
C ASP A 8 -10.11 -24.25 -19.04
N GLU A 9 -10.92 -23.98 -18.01
CA GLU A 9 -11.02 -22.66 -17.39
C GLU A 9 -9.68 -22.25 -16.71
N VAL A 10 -9.01 -23.18 -16.06
CA VAL A 10 -7.68 -22.93 -15.49
C VAL A 10 -6.69 -22.55 -16.58
N ALA A 11 -6.72 -23.23 -17.75
CA ALA A 11 -5.84 -22.90 -18.85
C ALA A 11 -6.15 -21.52 -19.44
N ILE A 12 -7.42 -21.15 -19.61
CA ILE A 12 -7.85 -19.83 -20.09
C ILE A 12 -7.39 -18.73 -19.14
N LEU A 13 -7.70 -18.85 -17.84
CA LEU A 13 -7.31 -17.87 -16.84
C LEU A 13 -5.80 -17.70 -16.74
N LYS A 14 -5.04 -18.80 -16.83
CA LYS A 14 -3.58 -18.75 -16.85
C LYS A 14 -3.05 -17.89 -18.00
N GLN A 15 -3.59 -18.05 -19.22
CA GLN A 15 -3.20 -17.23 -20.35
C GLN A 15 -3.58 -15.77 -20.19
N GLN A 16 -4.77 -15.48 -19.65
CA GLN A 16 -5.20 -14.12 -19.36
C GLN A 16 -4.27 -13.43 -18.33
N HIS A 17 -3.91 -14.12 -17.24
CA HIS A 17 -2.99 -13.59 -16.24
C HIS A 17 -1.57 -13.39 -16.77
N LEU A 18 -1.08 -14.27 -17.66
CA LEU A 18 0.21 -14.08 -18.34
C LEU A 18 0.21 -12.79 -19.19
N GLN A 19 -0.85 -12.57 -19.98
CA GLN A 19 -1.01 -11.35 -20.76
C GLN A 19 -1.12 -10.10 -19.87
N GLN A 20 -1.91 -10.17 -18.80
CA GLN A 20 -2.06 -9.08 -17.83
C GLN A 20 -0.71 -8.74 -17.17
N THR A 21 0.07 -9.74 -16.77
CA THR A 21 1.40 -9.55 -16.18
C THR A 21 2.35 -8.85 -17.17
N ALA A 22 2.30 -9.23 -18.45
CA ALA A 22 3.09 -8.58 -19.50
C ALA A 22 2.68 -7.11 -19.68
N GLN A 23 1.37 -6.80 -19.67
CA GLN A 23 0.87 -5.42 -19.76
C GLN A 23 1.26 -4.59 -18.53
N GLN A 24 1.19 -5.15 -17.31
CA GLN A 24 1.60 -4.47 -16.09
C GLN A 24 3.06 -4.05 -16.12
N LYS A 25 3.95 -4.86 -16.69
CA LYS A 25 5.37 -4.52 -16.86
C LYS A 25 5.61 -3.31 -17.77
N ALA A 26 4.65 -2.93 -18.61
CA ALA A 26 4.72 -1.70 -19.40
C ALA A 26 4.45 -0.43 -18.60
N SER A 27 3.83 -0.53 -17.40
CA SER A 27 3.52 0.61 -16.53
C SER A 27 4.71 0.98 -15.64
N PRO A 28 5.26 2.20 -15.77
CA PRO A 28 6.33 2.67 -14.87
C PRO A 28 5.89 2.72 -13.39
N GLN A 29 4.65 3.08 -13.13
CA GLN A 29 4.09 3.13 -11.76
C GLN A 29 4.03 1.74 -11.13
N PHE A 30 3.65 0.73 -11.91
CA PHE A 30 3.67 -0.66 -11.44
C PHE A 30 5.10 -1.10 -11.11
N LEU A 31 6.06 -0.81 -11.99
CA LEU A 31 7.48 -1.15 -11.76
C LEU A 31 8.04 -0.45 -10.53
N ALA A 32 7.75 0.84 -10.33
CA ALA A 32 8.17 1.60 -9.15
C ALA A 32 7.58 0.99 -7.87
N ASN A 33 6.27 0.72 -7.84
CA ASN A 33 5.61 0.12 -6.68
C ASN A 33 6.11 -1.31 -6.39
N ARG A 34 6.29 -2.14 -7.42
CA ARG A 34 6.82 -3.50 -7.29
C ARG A 34 8.23 -3.48 -6.71
N THR A 35 9.11 -2.64 -7.25
CA THR A 35 10.49 -2.50 -6.76
C THR A 35 10.49 -1.99 -5.34
N PHE A 36 9.75 -0.92 -5.05
CA PHE A 36 9.61 -0.39 -3.69
C PHE A 36 9.16 -1.46 -2.69
N ARG A 37 8.08 -2.20 -2.99
CA ARG A 37 7.55 -3.23 -2.10
C ARG A 37 8.52 -4.39 -1.90
N ARG A 38 9.15 -4.86 -2.97
CA ARG A 38 10.13 -5.94 -2.92
C ARG A 38 11.31 -5.58 -2.03
N GLU A 39 11.87 -4.39 -2.21
CA GLU A 39 13.07 -3.96 -1.50
C GLU A 39 12.77 -3.52 -0.04
N LEU A 40 11.55 -3.07 0.20
CA LEU A 40 11.09 -2.69 1.54
C LEU A 40 10.83 -3.91 2.42
N PHE A 41 10.17 -4.92 1.88
CA PHE A 41 9.73 -6.10 2.64
C PHE A 41 10.67 -7.31 2.51
N GLY A 42 11.61 -7.32 1.55
CA GLY A 42 12.56 -8.41 1.37
C GLY A 42 11.88 -9.76 1.17
N THR A 43 12.14 -10.72 2.05
CA THR A 43 11.54 -12.06 2.00
C THR A 43 10.13 -12.15 2.60
N HIS A 44 9.67 -11.10 3.28
CA HIS A 44 8.33 -11.06 3.84
C HIS A 44 7.25 -11.17 2.73
N PRO A 45 6.15 -11.91 2.94
CA PRO A 45 5.10 -12.07 1.92
C PRO A 45 4.53 -10.77 1.35
N TYR A 46 4.55 -9.68 2.12
CA TYR A 46 4.09 -8.37 1.66
C TYR A 46 4.99 -7.73 0.58
N ALA A 47 6.16 -8.30 0.29
CA ALA A 47 6.98 -7.94 -0.86
C ALA A 47 6.31 -8.28 -2.21
N ARG A 48 5.41 -9.27 -2.22
CA ARG A 48 4.74 -9.75 -3.43
C ARG A 48 3.59 -8.83 -3.78
N THR A 49 3.64 -8.22 -4.96
CA THR A 49 2.60 -7.29 -5.46
C THR A 49 1.82 -7.85 -6.63
N SER A 50 2.34 -8.89 -7.27
CA SER A 50 1.74 -9.55 -8.42
C SER A 50 2.30 -10.96 -8.58
N GLU A 51 1.67 -11.73 -9.42
CA GLU A 51 2.17 -13.01 -9.92
C GLU A 51 3.45 -12.79 -10.73
N THR A 52 4.27 -13.83 -10.81
CA THR A 52 5.39 -13.91 -11.75
C THR A 52 5.04 -14.88 -12.88
N GLU A 53 5.65 -14.68 -14.04
CA GLU A 53 5.49 -15.62 -15.15
C GLU A 53 5.80 -17.06 -14.72
N ALA A 54 6.89 -17.26 -13.98
CA ALA A 54 7.27 -18.55 -13.44
C ALA A 54 6.21 -19.17 -12.53
N SER A 55 5.59 -18.36 -11.63
CA SER A 55 4.53 -18.83 -10.74
C SER A 55 3.25 -19.20 -11.53
N LEU A 56 2.91 -18.42 -12.55
CA LEU A 56 1.77 -18.71 -13.42
C LEU A 56 2.02 -19.97 -14.26
N GLN A 57 3.21 -20.13 -14.84
CA GLN A 57 3.56 -21.34 -15.60
C GLN A 57 3.50 -22.60 -14.72
N ALA A 58 3.93 -22.49 -13.46
CA ALA A 58 3.88 -23.59 -12.50
C ALA A 58 2.48 -23.90 -11.96
N MET A 59 1.48 -23.03 -12.20
CA MET A 59 0.10 -23.22 -11.73
C MET A 59 -0.62 -24.28 -12.55
N ASP A 60 -1.29 -25.22 -11.88
CA ASP A 60 -2.14 -26.25 -12.44
C ASP A 60 -3.40 -26.47 -11.57
N ARG A 61 -4.36 -27.25 -12.11
CA ARG A 61 -5.60 -27.56 -11.43
C ARG A 61 -5.36 -28.26 -10.07
N ALA A 62 -4.38 -29.17 -9.99
CA ALA A 62 -4.12 -29.92 -8.77
C ALA A 62 -3.68 -29.01 -7.63
N LYS A 63 -2.84 -28.00 -7.90
CA LYS A 63 -2.42 -26.98 -6.93
C LYS A 63 -3.58 -26.11 -6.46
N LEU A 64 -4.48 -25.71 -7.37
CA LEU A 64 -5.66 -24.92 -7.01
C LEU A 64 -6.63 -25.73 -6.12
N VAL A 65 -6.85 -27.00 -6.44
CA VAL A 65 -7.67 -27.90 -5.62
C VAL A 65 -7.03 -28.11 -4.24
N ALA A 66 -5.72 -28.32 -4.17
CA ALA A 66 -5.01 -28.45 -2.91
C ALA A 66 -5.10 -27.17 -2.07
N PHE A 67 -4.84 -26.01 -2.68
CA PHE A 67 -4.96 -24.72 -1.99
C PHE A 67 -6.39 -24.49 -1.45
N HIS A 68 -7.41 -24.75 -2.26
CA HIS A 68 -8.80 -24.64 -1.82
C HIS A 68 -9.08 -25.57 -0.64
N ARG A 69 -8.69 -26.86 -0.73
CA ARG A 69 -8.87 -27.83 0.34
C ARG A 69 -8.21 -27.38 1.65
N ASP A 70 -7.00 -26.82 1.58
CA ASP A 70 -6.16 -26.55 2.75
C ASP A 70 -6.52 -25.21 3.40
N HIS A 71 -6.94 -24.20 2.64
CA HIS A 71 -7.17 -22.84 3.14
C HIS A 71 -8.64 -22.43 3.25
N TYR A 72 -9.54 -23.01 2.45
CA TYR A 72 -10.98 -22.70 2.51
C TYR A 72 -11.63 -23.55 3.58
N ARG A 73 -11.68 -23.03 4.80
CA ARG A 73 -12.26 -23.65 5.98
C ARG A 73 -13.13 -22.65 6.73
N PRO A 74 -14.23 -23.10 7.40
CA PRO A 74 -15.12 -22.20 8.14
C PRO A 74 -14.42 -21.48 9.30
N ASN A 75 -13.38 -22.09 9.88
CA ASN A 75 -12.56 -21.47 10.93
C ASN A 75 -11.49 -20.53 10.38
N ASN A 76 -11.40 -20.34 9.07
CA ASN A 76 -10.56 -19.36 8.35
C ASN A 76 -11.41 -18.43 7.47
N ALA A 77 -12.72 -18.34 7.74
CA ALA A 77 -13.64 -17.54 6.96
C ALA A 77 -14.65 -16.85 7.89
N PHE A 78 -15.16 -15.72 7.44
CA PHE A 78 -16.32 -15.07 8.04
C PHE A 78 -17.29 -14.66 6.93
N VAL A 79 -18.55 -14.56 7.27
CA VAL A 79 -19.61 -14.07 6.37
C VAL A 79 -20.02 -12.69 6.86
N LEU A 80 -20.05 -11.75 5.94
CA LEU A 80 -20.52 -10.39 6.19
C LEU A 80 -21.75 -10.14 5.35
N ILE A 81 -22.87 -9.83 6.02
CA ILE A 81 -24.15 -9.52 5.38
C ILE A 81 -24.52 -8.07 5.72
N VAL A 82 -24.67 -7.24 4.70
CA VAL A 82 -25.05 -5.83 4.84
C VAL A 82 -26.23 -5.54 3.93
N GLY A 83 -27.35 -5.12 4.52
CA GLY A 83 -28.57 -4.84 3.78
C GLY A 83 -29.81 -4.74 4.67
N ALA A 84 -30.95 -4.55 4.05
CA ALA A 84 -32.26 -4.51 4.74
C ALA A 84 -32.73 -5.95 4.97
N ILE A 85 -32.16 -6.62 5.96
CA ILE A 85 -32.54 -7.99 6.38
C ILE A 85 -32.49 -8.04 7.90
N GLU A 86 -33.48 -8.77 8.50
CA GLU A 86 -33.48 -9.01 9.93
C GLU A 86 -32.30 -9.90 10.34
N PRO A 87 -31.57 -9.58 11.44
CA PRO A 87 -30.38 -10.31 11.87
C PRO A 87 -30.57 -11.81 11.99
N ASP A 88 -31.69 -12.26 12.60
CA ASP A 88 -31.97 -13.69 12.78
C ASP A 88 -32.22 -14.41 11.44
N ALA A 89 -32.87 -13.75 10.48
CA ALA A 89 -33.05 -14.30 9.14
C ALA A 89 -31.68 -14.41 8.38
N ALA A 90 -30.80 -13.43 8.56
CA ALA A 90 -29.48 -13.46 7.97
C ALA A 90 -28.61 -14.60 8.56
N ILE A 91 -28.65 -14.78 9.88
CA ILE A 91 -27.96 -15.87 10.59
C ILE A 91 -28.49 -17.22 10.12
N ALA A 92 -29.80 -17.41 10.10
CA ALA A 92 -30.43 -18.67 9.66
C ALA A 92 -30.07 -19.00 8.19
N ALA A 93 -30.02 -18.00 7.32
CA ALA A 93 -29.60 -18.18 5.93
C ALA A 93 -28.11 -18.58 5.83
N ALA A 94 -27.25 -17.96 6.62
CA ALA A 94 -25.83 -18.32 6.67
C ALA A 94 -25.61 -19.72 7.24
N GLU A 95 -26.30 -20.10 8.31
CA GLU A 95 -26.27 -21.45 8.89
C GLU A 95 -26.77 -22.51 7.92
N LYS A 96 -27.88 -22.26 7.22
CA LYS A 96 -28.36 -23.14 6.17
C LYS A 96 -27.36 -23.34 5.04
N ALA A 97 -26.66 -22.27 4.62
CA ALA A 97 -25.71 -22.33 3.52
C ALA A 97 -24.37 -22.96 3.91
N PHE A 98 -23.87 -22.68 5.10
CA PHE A 98 -22.50 -22.98 5.52
C PHE A 98 -22.38 -23.89 6.75
N GLY A 99 -23.46 -24.18 7.48
CA GLY A 99 -23.44 -24.94 8.72
C GLY A 99 -22.90 -26.37 8.59
N GLY A 100 -23.02 -26.99 7.41
CA GLY A 100 -22.41 -28.30 7.10
C GLY A 100 -20.95 -28.26 6.68
N TRP A 101 -20.31 -27.07 6.65
CA TRP A 101 -18.91 -26.92 6.21
C TRP A 101 -17.95 -27.38 7.32
N ALA A 102 -17.18 -28.43 7.05
CA ALA A 102 -16.31 -29.05 8.04
C ALA A 102 -15.10 -28.16 8.39
N ARG A 103 -14.87 -27.97 9.69
CA ARG A 103 -13.64 -27.32 10.20
C ARG A 103 -12.42 -28.19 9.91
N GLY A 104 -11.24 -27.58 9.90
CA GLY A 104 -9.98 -28.28 9.68
C GLY A 104 -8.80 -27.38 10.00
N ASP A 105 -7.62 -27.98 10.01
CA ASP A 105 -6.38 -27.24 10.19
C ASP A 105 -6.13 -26.34 8.97
N VAL A 106 -5.69 -25.12 9.25
CA VAL A 106 -5.31 -24.15 8.25
C VAL A 106 -3.82 -23.85 8.44
N PRO A 107 -3.01 -24.08 7.40
CA PRO A 107 -1.59 -23.77 7.48
C PRO A 107 -1.39 -22.27 7.72
N ALA A 108 -0.77 -21.92 8.83
CA ALA A 108 -0.35 -20.55 9.10
C ALA A 108 1.05 -20.35 8.48
N PRO A 109 1.22 -19.47 7.51
CA PRO A 109 2.54 -19.19 6.98
C PRO A 109 3.39 -18.52 8.05
N PRO A 110 4.65 -18.97 8.24
CA PRO A 110 5.56 -18.29 9.15
C PRO A 110 5.92 -16.93 8.57
N PHE A 111 5.61 -15.86 9.31
CA PHE A 111 6.02 -14.51 8.96
C PHE A 111 7.22 -14.11 9.83
N ALA A 112 8.38 -13.95 9.21
CA ALA A 112 9.44 -13.16 9.83
C ALA A 112 9.05 -11.67 9.73
N PRO A 113 9.38 -10.84 10.74
CA PRO A 113 9.19 -9.39 10.63
C PRO A 113 9.88 -8.84 9.36
N PRO A 114 9.38 -7.75 8.77
CA PRO A 114 10.10 -7.08 7.70
C PRO A 114 11.54 -6.74 8.11
N PRO A 115 12.53 -6.84 7.21
CA PRO A 115 13.92 -6.55 7.57
C PRO A 115 14.07 -5.09 8.00
N PRO A 116 14.92 -4.80 9.00
CA PRO A 116 15.22 -3.43 9.37
C PRO A 116 15.93 -2.72 8.22
N LEU A 117 15.57 -1.47 7.98
CA LEU A 117 16.16 -0.65 6.95
C LEU A 117 17.28 0.20 7.54
N ALA A 118 18.54 -0.13 7.23
CA ALA A 118 19.72 0.61 7.64
C ALA A 118 20.05 1.69 6.59
N GLY A 119 19.50 2.89 6.75
CA GLY A 119 19.75 4.01 5.84
C GLY A 119 18.85 4.03 4.59
N ARG A 120 19.13 4.97 3.69
CA ARG A 120 18.46 5.09 2.39
C ARG A 120 19.00 4.04 1.43
N LYS A 121 18.09 3.36 0.72
CA LYS A 121 18.41 2.47 -0.39
C LYS A 121 17.79 2.99 -1.66
N VAL A 122 18.57 3.19 -2.70
CA VAL A 122 18.12 3.73 -3.99
C VAL A 122 18.17 2.65 -5.06
N PHE A 123 17.06 2.43 -5.72
CA PHE A 123 16.90 1.49 -6.82
C PHE A 123 16.43 2.26 -8.06
N PHE A 124 17.14 2.06 -9.16
CA PHE A 124 16.76 2.65 -10.45
C PHE A 124 16.43 1.56 -11.44
N VAL A 125 15.16 1.52 -11.88
CA VAL A 125 14.71 0.62 -12.95
C VAL A 125 14.89 1.34 -14.27
N GLN A 126 15.83 0.85 -15.09
CA GLN A 126 16.13 1.43 -16.40
C GLN A 126 14.98 1.15 -17.38
N ARG A 127 14.43 2.23 -17.91
CA ARG A 127 13.41 2.22 -18.97
C ARG A 127 13.74 3.31 -19.99
N PRO A 128 14.53 2.95 -21.02
CA PRO A 128 14.99 3.92 -22.03
C PRO A 128 13.83 4.65 -22.71
N ASN A 129 14.07 5.88 -23.13
CA ASN A 129 13.10 6.75 -23.81
C ASN A 129 11.89 7.16 -22.95
N SER A 130 11.90 6.90 -21.65
CA SER A 130 10.85 7.45 -20.76
C SER A 130 10.91 8.97 -20.77
N VAL A 131 9.72 9.59 -20.87
CA VAL A 131 9.55 11.06 -20.84
C VAL A 131 9.36 11.57 -19.42
N GLN A 132 9.06 10.68 -18.49
CA GLN A 132 8.86 10.96 -17.06
C GLN A 132 9.61 9.92 -16.22
N SER A 133 9.90 10.29 -14.99
CA SER A 133 10.33 9.39 -13.92
C SER A 133 9.15 9.06 -13.00
N SER A 134 8.88 7.76 -12.79
CA SER A 134 7.96 7.31 -11.75
C SER A 134 8.71 7.03 -10.47
N ILE A 135 8.31 7.69 -9.39
CA ILE A 135 8.97 7.62 -8.08
C ILE A 135 8.03 6.92 -7.09
N ALA A 136 8.56 5.95 -6.34
CA ALA A 136 7.94 5.42 -5.13
C ALA A 136 8.97 5.49 -4.00
N LEU A 137 8.66 6.17 -2.90
CA LEU A 137 9.56 6.41 -1.79
C LEU A 137 8.83 6.18 -0.48
N GLY A 138 9.47 5.51 0.48
CA GLY A 138 8.87 5.33 1.80
C GLY A 138 9.61 4.33 2.67
N ASN A 139 8.96 3.94 3.76
CA ASN A 139 9.52 3.07 4.79
C ASN A 139 8.44 2.19 5.43
N ILE A 140 8.87 1.21 6.22
CA ILE A 140 7.98 0.38 7.03
C ILE A 140 7.25 1.26 8.05
N ALA A 141 5.97 1.00 8.21
CA ALA A 141 5.10 1.58 9.21
C ALA A 141 4.47 0.49 10.09
N VAL A 142 3.62 0.92 11.00
CA VAL A 142 2.96 0.02 11.95
C VAL A 142 1.87 -0.83 11.29
N LYS A 143 1.51 -1.94 11.93
CA LYS A 143 0.35 -2.74 11.53
C LYS A 143 -0.96 -1.97 11.70
N ARG A 144 -2.02 -2.42 10.98
CA ARG A 144 -3.31 -1.72 10.96
C ARG A 144 -3.97 -1.59 12.34
N SER A 145 -3.74 -2.54 13.24
CA SER A 145 -4.29 -2.55 14.61
C SER A 145 -3.45 -1.80 15.63
N ASP A 146 -2.37 -1.11 15.23
CA ASP A 146 -1.56 -0.30 16.16
C ASP A 146 -2.40 0.87 16.72
N PRO A 147 -2.37 1.12 18.03
CA PRO A 147 -3.16 2.19 18.66
C PRO A 147 -2.82 3.60 18.12
N ARG A 148 -1.61 3.81 17.58
CA ARG A 148 -1.18 5.06 16.95
C ARG A 148 -1.74 5.30 15.55
N TRP A 149 -2.58 4.39 15.05
CA TRP A 149 -3.09 4.46 13.67
C TRP A 149 -3.80 5.78 13.34
N TYR A 150 -4.56 6.33 14.27
CA TYR A 150 -5.28 7.61 14.07
C TYR A 150 -4.32 8.80 13.94
N GLU A 151 -3.29 8.82 14.75
CA GLU A 151 -2.23 9.83 14.73
C GLU A 151 -1.43 9.78 13.43
N LEU A 152 -1.05 8.56 13.02
CA LEU A 152 -0.34 8.30 11.77
C LEU A 152 -1.20 8.63 10.54
N THR A 153 -2.51 8.35 10.59
CA THR A 153 -3.45 8.71 9.53
C THR A 153 -3.53 10.24 9.38
N LEU A 154 -3.61 10.98 10.48
CA LEU A 154 -3.63 12.43 10.45
C LEU A 154 -2.29 12.99 9.95
N ALA A 155 -1.16 12.47 10.42
CA ALA A 155 0.17 12.88 9.95
C ALA A 155 0.29 12.68 8.42
N ASN A 156 -0.13 11.52 7.91
CA ASN A 156 -0.14 11.25 6.48
C ASN A 156 -1.10 12.17 5.72
N THR A 157 -2.29 12.42 6.24
CA THR A 157 -3.28 13.31 5.61
C THR A 157 -2.74 14.73 5.43
N ILE A 158 -2.06 15.27 6.45
CA ILE A 158 -1.43 16.59 6.39
C ILE A 158 -0.24 16.60 5.44
N TYR A 159 0.59 15.55 5.48
CA TYR A 159 1.79 15.47 4.67
C TYR A 159 1.49 15.35 3.17
N GLY A 160 0.69 14.37 2.75
CA GLY A 160 0.48 14.11 1.32
C GLY A 160 -0.78 13.28 1.00
N GLY A 161 -1.59 12.93 2.00
CA GLY A 161 -2.78 12.08 1.85
C GLY A 161 -4.06 12.82 1.45
N ALA A 162 -4.06 14.15 1.47
CA ALA A 162 -5.20 14.98 1.07
C ALA A 162 -4.82 15.93 -0.07
N PHE A 163 -5.82 16.41 -0.80
CA PHE A 163 -5.61 17.32 -1.92
C PHE A 163 -4.96 18.66 -1.50
N ASN A 164 -5.25 19.13 -0.30
CA ASN A 164 -4.67 20.35 0.28
C ASN A 164 -3.45 20.08 1.17
N SER A 165 -2.80 18.92 1.04
CA SER A 165 -1.63 18.52 1.81
C SER A 165 -0.37 19.30 1.44
N ARG A 166 0.66 19.23 2.30
CA ARG A 166 1.94 19.91 2.08
C ARG A 166 2.60 19.51 0.75
N ILE A 167 2.62 18.21 0.45
CA ILE A 167 3.20 17.67 -0.81
C ILE A 167 2.45 18.19 -2.05
N VAL A 168 1.12 18.23 -2.01
CA VAL A 168 0.35 18.75 -3.16
C VAL A 168 0.63 20.24 -3.34
N ARG A 169 0.57 21.02 -2.28
CA ARG A 169 0.85 22.46 -2.29
C ARG A 169 2.24 22.78 -2.81
N ASN A 170 3.28 22.11 -2.25
CA ASN A 170 4.67 22.34 -2.65
C ASN A 170 4.93 21.86 -4.10
N ILE A 171 4.74 20.56 -4.35
CA ILE A 171 5.23 19.92 -5.58
C ILE A 171 4.33 20.19 -6.79
N ARG A 172 3.00 20.26 -6.58
CA ARG A 172 2.04 20.52 -7.65
C ARG A 172 1.79 21.99 -7.87
N GLU A 173 1.39 22.74 -6.82
CA GLU A 173 0.88 24.09 -6.97
C GLU A 173 2.02 25.11 -7.08
N GLU A 174 3.03 25.03 -6.19
CA GLU A 174 4.13 25.99 -6.19
C GLU A 174 5.21 25.67 -7.23
N LYS A 175 5.57 24.39 -7.38
CA LYS A 175 6.68 23.97 -8.27
C LYS A 175 6.22 23.48 -9.64
N GLY A 176 5.00 22.98 -9.79
CA GLY A 176 4.50 22.45 -11.05
C GLY A 176 5.26 21.21 -11.56
N TYR A 177 5.85 20.42 -10.66
CA TYR A 177 6.68 19.27 -11.05
C TYR A 177 5.85 18.07 -11.49
N THR A 178 4.65 17.91 -10.94
CA THR A 178 3.71 16.85 -11.27
C THR A 178 2.28 17.24 -11.00
N TYR A 179 1.34 16.54 -11.65
CA TYR A 179 -0.10 16.76 -11.45
C TYR A 179 -0.65 16.03 -10.22
N SER A 180 -0.12 14.87 -9.87
CA SER A 180 -0.71 13.97 -8.87
C SER A 180 0.31 13.42 -7.87
N PRO A 181 1.00 14.28 -7.09
CA PRO A 181 1.83 13.79 -6.01
C PRO A 181 0.93 13.34 -4.86
N GLN A 182 1.24 12.19 -4.27
CA GLN A 182 0.42 11.66 -3.17
C GLN A 182 1.27 10.87 -2.18
N SER A 183 0.81 10.80 -0.94
CA SER A 183 1.29 9.83 0.02
C SER A 183 0.17 8.96 0.56
N ALA A 184 0.51 7.74 0.93
CA ALA A 184 -0.41 6.78 1.50
C ALA A 184 0.22 6.06 2.70
N LEU A 185 -0.57 5.89 3.75
CA LEU A 185 -0.31 4.97 4.84
C LEU A 185 -1.12 3.71 4.60
N THR A 186 -0.44 2.59 4.39
CA THR A 186 -1.08 1.28 4.19
C THR A 186 -0.77 0.38 5.38
N GLY A 187 -1.81 -0.13 6.03
CA GLY A 187 -1.69 -1.09 7.12
C GLY A 187 -2.18 -2.47 6.71
N PHE A 188 -1.40 -3.48 7.06
CA PHE A 188 -1.77 -4.89 6.98
C PHE A 188 -1.84 -5.49 8.38
N ALA A 189 -2.11 -6.79 8.50
CA ALA A 189 -2.25 -7.48 9.78
C ALA A 189 -0.94 -7.50 10.59
N GLU A 190 0.22 -7.69 9.92
CA GLU A 190 1.51 -7.88 10.59
C GLU A 190 2.42 -6.64 10.54
N ALA A 191 2.30 -5.83 9.49
CA ALA A 191 3.09 -4.62 9.29
C ALA A 191 2.34 -3.64 8.40
N GLY A 192 2.86 -2.43 8.25
CA GLY A 192 2.38 -1.46 7.28
C GLY A 192 3.54 -0.78 6.58
N PHE A 193 3.22 0.15 5.70
CA PHE A 193 4.21 1.02 5.08
C PHE A 193 3.63 2.41 4.79
N TYR A 194 4.48 3.37 4.81
CA TYR A 194 4.26 4.69 4.25
C TYR A 194 4.87 4.73 2.85
N ARG A 195 4.19 5.37 1.89
CA ARG A 195 4.69 5.55 0.54
C ARG A 195 4.28 6.91 -0.01
N PHE A 196 5.26 7.69 -0.45
CA PHE A 196 5.08 8.76 -1.42
C PHE A 196 5.15 8.19 -2.84
N ALA A 197 4.33 8.68 -3.77
CA ALA A 197 4.38 8.34 -5.18
C ALA A 197 4.06 9.55 -6.07
N ALA A 198 4.80 9.66 -7.17
CA ALA A 198 4.57 10.68 -8.19
C ALA A 198 5.20 10.28 -9.53
N ASP A 199 4.59 10.72 -10.63
CA ASP A 199 5.21 10.75 -11.95
C ASP A 199 5.63 12.19 -12.25
N VAL A 200 6.92 12.40 -12.50
CA VAL A 200 7.48 13.74 -12.67
C VAL A 200 8.22 13.85 -13.99
N ARG A 201 8.32 15.05 -14.54
CA ARG A 201 9.21 15.27 -15.69
C ARG A 201 10.65 14.90 -15.33
N ASN A 202 11.38 14.38 -16.30
CA ASN A 202 12.77 13.94 -16.07
C ASN A 202 13.66 15.07 -15.53
N ASP A 203 13.47 16.31 -16.02
CA ASP A 203 14.26 17.48 -15.63
C ASP A 203 14.12 17.90 -14.16
N VAL A 204 13.10 17.40 -13.45
CA VAL A 204 12.81 17.74 -12.04
C VAL A 204 12.84 16.53 -11.10
N THR A 205 13.36 15.39 -11.55
CA THR A 205 13.40 14.15 -10.76
C THR A 205 14.16 14.35 -9.42
N GLY A 206 15.37 14.86 -9.47
CA GLY A 206 16.17 15.14 -8.26
C GLY A 206 15.57 16.25 -7.39
N ALA A 207 15.06 17.31 -8.03
CA ALA A 207 14.40 18.41 -7.33
C ALA A 207 13.16 17.94 -6.57
N THR A 208 12.38 17.02 -7.16
CA THR A 208 11.22 16.41 -6.48
C THR A 208 11.65 15.64 -5.23
N LEU A 209 12.67 14.81 -5.31
CA LEU A 209 13.19 14.10 -4.14
C LEU A 209 13.64 15.06 -3.03
N THR A 210 14.30 16.16 -3.40
CA THR A 210 14.72 17.21 -2.46
C THR A 210 13.53 17.82 -1.73
N GLU A 211 12.50 18.21 -2.45
CA GLU A 211 11.29 18.81 -1.84
C GLU A 211 10.50 17.79 -0.99
N VAL A 212 10.42 16.53 -1.42
CA VAL A 212 9.80 15.47 -0.63
C VAL A 212 10.50 15.31 0.72
N PHE A 213 11.83 15.20 0.73
CA PHE A 213 12.59 15.07 1.98
C PHE A 213 12.53 16.32 2.84
N LYS A 214 12.55 17.50 2.25
CA LYS A 214 12.38 18.76 2.97
C LYS A 214 11.05 18.82 3.73
N GLU A 215 9.96 18.42 3.08
CA GLU A 215 8.64 18.37 3.74
C GLU A 215 8.57 17.27 4.83
N ILE A 216 9.24 16.12 4.62
CA ILE A 216 9.39 15.09 5.65
C ILE A 216 10.12 15.66 6.87
N ASP A 217 11.28 16.27 6.67
CA ASP A 217 12.09 16.80 7.75
C ASP A 217 11.39 17.94 8.49
N LYS A 218 10.68 18.81 7.75
CA LYS A 218 9.84 19.86 8.34
C LYS A 218 8.71 19.27 9.19
N MET A 219 8.00 18.26 8.68
CA MET A 219 6.92 17.61 9.43
C MET A 219 7.43 16.90 10.70
N ARG A 220 8.61 16.29 10.65
CA ARG A 220 9.25 15.65 11.81
C ARG A 220 9.70 16.68 12.86
N ALA A 221 10.28 17.78 12.42
CA ALA A 221 10.83 18.81 13.32
C ALA A 221 9.74 19.66 13.98
N GLU A 222 8.78 20.12 13.19
CA GLU A 222 7.79 21.10 13.60
C GLU A 222 6.42 20.48 13.96
N GLY A 223 6.09 19.32 13.35
CA GLY A 223 4.74 18.73 13.40
C GLY A 223 3.78 19.44 12.45
N SER A 224 2.54 19.63 12.89
CA SER A 224 1.51 20.37 12.17
C SER A 224 1.15 21.64 12.91
N ASP A 225 0.80 22.70 12.19
CA ASP A 225 0.14 23.83 12.80
C ASP A 225 -1.32 23.51 13.16
N GLY A 226 -1.95 24.42 13.93
CA GLY A 226 -3.33 24.23 14.40
C GLY A 226 -4.35 24.17 13.25
N ALA A 227 -4.15 24.95 12.20
CA ALA A 227 -5.07 25.01 11.06
C ALA A 227 -4.96 23.73 10.19
N GLU A 228 -3.76 23.25 9.90
CA GLU A 228 -3.53 21.99 9.17
C GLU A 228 -4.17 20.81 9.91
N LEU A 229 -3.96 20.70 11.22
CA LEU A 229 -4.54 19.63 12.02
C LEU A 229 -6.07 19.69 12.04
N GLN A 230 -6.64 20.86 12.24
CA GLN A 230 -8.10 21.03 12.23
C GLN A 230 -8.69 20.69 10.84
N GLY A 231 -8.06 21.16 9.78
CA GLY A 231 -8.48 20.82 8.40
C GLY A 231 -8.44 19.31 8.12
N ALA A 232 -7.36 18.63 8.52
CA ALA A 232 -7.24 17.18 8.36
C ALA A 232 -8.29 16.41 9.19
N LYS A 233 -8.56 16.84 10.43
CA LYS A 233 -9.62 16.26 11.25
C LYS A 233 -11.00 16.45 10.64
N GLN A 234 -11.31 17.65 10.16
CA GLN A 234 -12.59 17.95 9.50
C GLN A 234 -12.76 17.08 8.24
N TYR A 235 -11.71 16.98 7.41
CA TYR A 235 -11.71 16.14 6.22
C TYR A 235 -12.00 14.68 6.55
N LEU A 236 -11.23 14.04 7.44
CA LEU A 236 -11.40 12.63 7.78
C LEU A 236 -12.75 12.34 8.44
N ARG A 237 -13.21 13.22 9.33
CA ARG A 237 -14.51 13.09 10.00
C ARG A 237 -15.68 13.30 9.04
N GLY A 238 -15.50 14.12 8.01
CA GLY A 238 -16.51 14.40 7.00
C GLY A 238 -16.60 13.32 5.92
N ILE A 239 -15.47 12.79 5.47
CA ILE A 239 -15.46 11.76 4.42
C ILE A 239 -15.88 10.38 4.93
N PHE A 240 -15.63 10.07 6.20
CA PHE A 240 -15.94 8.76 6.77
C PHE A 240 -17.43 8.36 6.66
N PRO A 241 -18.41 9.20 7.06
CA PRO A 241 -19.84 8.85 6.88
C PRO A 241 -20.23 8.74 5.40
N ILE A 242 -19.60 9.49 4.50
CA ILE A 242 -19.84 9.36 3.05
C ILE A 242 -19.36 7.98 2.56
N GLN A 243 -18.17 7.56 2.99
CA GLN A 243 -17.62 6.26 2.63
C GLN A 243 -18.45 5.09 3.18
N THR A 244 -19.02 5.23 4.37
CA THR A 244 -19.83 4.18 5.04
C THR A 244 -21.32 4.25 4.71
N ALA A 245 -21.79 5.24 3.97
CA ALA A 245 -23.20 5.39 3.61
C ALA A 245 -23.72 4.33 2.63
N THR A 246 -22.83 3.72 1.85
CA THR A 246 -23.21 2.65 0.91
C THR A 246 -23.00 1.28 1.52
N GLN A 247 -23.76 0.28 1.05
CA GLN A 247 -23.56 -1.12 1.46
C GLN A 247 -22.12 -1.59 1.23
N ASN A 248 -21.53 -1.25 0.09
CA ASN A 248 -20.15 -1.60 -0.22
C ASN A 248 -19.15 -0.92 0.73
N GLY A 249 -19.33 0.37 1.01
CA GLY A 249 -18.46 1.11 1.92
C GLY A 249 -18.56 0.62 3.37
N LEU A 250 -19.77 0.33 3.83
CA LEU A 250 -19.97 -0.28 5.15
C LEU A 250 -19.37 -1.68 5.21
N SER A 251 -19.60 -2.52 4.18
CA SER A 251 -18.99 -3.85 4.06
C SER A 251 -17.47 -3.79 4.10
N ALA A 252 -16.84 -2.86 3.37
CA ALA A 252 -15.38 -2.68 3.37
C ALA A 252 -14.88 -2.27 4.76
N THR A 253 -15.59 -1.39 5.46
CA THR A 253 -15.23 -0.94 6.81
C THR A 253 -15.32 -2.11 7.80
N LEU A 254 -16.42 -2.87 7.80
CA LEU A 254 -16.60 -4.03 8.67
C LEU A 254 -15.62 -5.16 8.33
N ASN A 255 -15.32 -5.39 7.04
CA ASN A 255 -14.28 -6.33 6.63
C ASN A 255 -12.92 -5.97 7.28
N ASN A 256 -12.55 -4.69 7.30
CA ASN A 256 -11.32 -4.24 7.96
C ASN A 256 -11.34 -4.49 9.48
N VAL A 257 -12.50 -4.35 10.13
CA VAL A 257 -12.65 -4.67 11.56
C VAL A 257 -12.28 -6.13 11.83
N TYR A 258 -12.82 -7.06 11.05
CA TYR A 258 -12.57 -8.49 11.22
C TYR A 258 -11.18 -8.92 10.77
N VAL A 259 -10.74 -8.48 9.59
CA VAL A 259 -9.43 -8.87 9.00
C VAL A 259 -8.26 -8.38 9.85
N PHE A 260 -8.36 -7.17 10.41
CA PHE A 260 -7.28 -6.57 11.19
C PHE A 260 -7.47 -6.65 12.72
N GLY A 261 -8.54 -7.30 13.19
CA GLY A 261 -8.84 -7.42 14.62
C GLY A 261 -9.04 -6.07 15.29
N LEU A 262 -9.72 -5.13 14.62
CA LEU A 262 -10.03 -3.82 15.20
C LEU A 262 -11.17 -3.94 16.21
N PRO A 263 -11.34 -2.96 17.13
CA PRO A 263 -12.49 -2.91 18.03
C PRO A 263 -13.80 -2.99 17.24
N LYS A 264 -14.78 -3.72 17.76
CA LYS A 264 -16.07 -3.89 17.06
C LYS A 264 -16.83 -2.58 16.87
N ASP A 265 -16.64 -1.63 17.77
CA ASP A 265 -17.20 -0.29 17.74
C ASP A 265 -16.34 0.72 16.94
N TYR A 266 -15.40 0.21 16.12
CA TYR A 266 -14.55 1.06 15.30
C TYR A 266 -15.34 2.02 14.38
N PRO A 267 -16.44 1.60 13.69
CA PRO A 267 -17.20 2.51 12.86
C PRO A 267 -17.82 3.67 13.65
N GLU A 268 -18.28 3.43 14.86
CA GLU A 268 -18.92 4.40 15.75
C GLU A 268 -17.88 5.35 16.37
N THR A 269 -16.73 4.83 16.76
CA THR A 269 -15.69 5.54 17.52
C THR A 269 -14.68 6.27 16.65
N PHE A 270 -14.56 5.92 15.35
CA PHE A 270 -13.56 6.49 14.44
C PHE A 270 -13.51 8.03 14.48
N ARG A 271 -14.67 8.68 14.34
CA ARG A 271 -14.76 10.14 14.27
C ARG A 271 -14.34 10.82 15.58
N ALA A 272 -14.68 10.23 16.72
CA ALA A 272 -14.27 10.70 18.03
C ALA A 272 -12.75 10.51 18.25
N SER A 273 -12.22 9.35 17.85
CA SER A 273 -10.79 9.04 17.92
C SER A 273 -9.95 10.01 17.09
N ILE A 274 -10.36 10.32 15.85
CA ILE A 274 -9.71 11.35 15.03
C ILE A 274 -9.79 12.74 15.69
N ALA A 275 -10.93 13.10 16.28
CA ALA A 275 -11.09 14.40 16.95
C ALA A 275 -10.18 14.56 18.17
N ALA A 276 -9.94 13.49 18.91
CA ALA A 276 -9.17 13.49 20.15
C ALA A 276 -7.65 13.65 19.96
N VAL A 277 -7.10 13.34 18.77
CA VAL A 277 -5.66 13.41 18.50
C VAL A 277 -5.13 14.84 18.70
N THR A 278 -4.02 14.97 19.41
CA THR A 278 -3.37 16.25 19.73
C THR A 278 -2.24 16.59 18.74
N PRO A 279 -1.82 17.87 18.64
CA PRO A 279 -0.65 18.26 17.83
C PRO A 279 0.63 17.51 18.20
N ALA A 280 0.86 17.29 19.51
CA ALA A 280 2.02 16.56 20.00
C ALA A 280 2.04 15.09 19.52
N GLN A 281 0.88 14.43 19.50
CA GLN A 281 0.74 13.08 18.95
C GLN A 281 1.00 13.04 17.46
N VAL A 282 0.50 14.00 16.67
CA VAL A 282 0.79 14.09 15.24
C VAL A 282 2.28 14.27 14.98
N LYS A 283 2.97 15.12 15.75
CA LYS A 283 4.42 15.30 15.66
C LYS A 283 5.17 14.01 15.98
N GLY A 284 4.80 13.33 17.08
CA GLY A 284 5.38 12.04 17.44
C GLY A 284 5.16 10.97 16.37
N ALA A 285 3.96 10.93 15.82
CA ALA A 285 3.61 10.04 14.71
C ALA A 285 4.43 10.34 13.44
N ALA A 286 4.59 11.60 13.05
CA ALA A 286 5.41 12.02 11.93
C ALA A 286 6.87 11.57 12.09
N SER A 287 7.44 11.70 13.28
CA SER A 287 8.80 11.24 13.57
C SER A 287 8.98 9.73 13.44
N THR A 288 7.92 8.95 13.65
CA THR A 288 7.93 7.49 13.51
C THR A 288 7.61 7.04 12.08
N LEU A 289 6.64 7.70 11.43
CA LEU A 289 6.13 7.32 10.11
C LEU A 289 7.06 7.76 8.98
N LEU A 290 7.53 9.00 9.02
CA LEU A 290 8.22 9.63 7.89
C LEU A 290 9.73 9.46 8.05
N GLY A 291 10.30 8.44 7.40
CA GLY A 291 11.73 8.18 7.43
C GLY A 291 12.48 8.95 6.35
N SER A 292 13.19 10.02 6.71
CA SER A 292 14.08 10.71 5.76
C SER A 292 15.45 10.07 5.65
N ASP A 293 15.88 9.39 6.67
CA ASP A 293 17.21 8.77 6.84
C ASP A 293 17.21 7.25 6.62
N HIS A 294 16.06 6.60 6.63
CA HIS A 294 15.87 5.17 6.41
C HIS A 294 14.65 4.94 5.52
N SER A 295 14.86 4.90 4.22
CA SER A 295 13.80 4.74 3.22
C SER A 295 14.27 3.95 2.01
N VAL A 296 13.35 3.29 1.35
CA VAL A 296 13.52 2.76 0.00
C VAL A 296 13.05 3.82 -0.99
N ILE A 297 13.88 4.10 -1.98
CA ILE A 297 13.57 4.98 -3.11
C ILE A 297 13.63 4.12 -4.37
N ALA A 298 12.52 3.94 -5.05
CA ALA A 298 12.44 3.28 -6.34
C ALA A 298 12.10 4.32 -7.41
N ILE A 299 12.97 4.45 -8.41
CA ILE A 299 12.81 5.35 -9.54
C ILE A 299 12.76 4.52 -10.80
N VAL A 300 11.79 4.77 -11.66
CA VAL A 300 11.67 4.13 -12.98
C VAL A 300 11.76 5.22 -14.03
N GLY A 301 12.71 5.13 -14.94
CA GLY A 301 12.90 6.17 -15.95
C GLY A 301 14.07 5.90 -16.88
N ASP A 302 14.47 6.92 -17.61
CA ASP A 302 15.64 6.93 -18.48
C ASP A 302 16.82 7.55 -17.73
N TYR A 303 17.78 6.70 -17.28
CA TYR A 303 18.88 7.15 -16.46
C TYR A 303 19.74 8.21 -17.13
N ALA A 304 19.97 8.10 -18.44
CA ALA A 304 20.76 9.08 -19.20
C ALA A 304 20.19 10.52 -19.08
N LYS A 305 18.87 10.66 -18.84
CA LYS A 305 18.20 11.97 -18.70
C LYS A 305 18.21 12.52 -17.26
N VAL A 306 18.49 11.67 -16.26
CA VAL A 306 18.35 12.07 -14.84
C VAL A 306 19.62 11.87 -14.02
N LYS A 307 20.68 11.27 -14.59
CA LYS A 307 21.90 10.88 -13.88
C LYS A 307 22.54 12.01 -13.09
N ASP A 308 22.63 13.21 -13.68
CA ASP A 308 23.28 14.36 -13.04
C ASP A 308 22.48 14.84 -11.80
N GLN A 309 21.17 14.68 -11.82
CA GLN A 309 20.29 15.04 -10.71
C GLN A 309 20.38 14.02 -9.56
N LEU A 310 20.83 12.81 -9.83
CA LEU A 310 20.99 11.73 -8.87
C LEU A 310 22.42 11.55 -8.37
N ALA A 311 23.35 12.41 -8.76
CA ALA A 311 24.78 12.33 -8.43
C ALA A 311 25.10 12.33 -6.92
N SER A 312 24.20 12.88 -6.09
CA SER A 312 24.31 12.86 -4.62
C SER A 312 24.03 11.48 -4.00
N TYR A 313 23.40 10.57 -4.74
CA TYR A 313 23.10 9.21 -4.30
C TYR A 313 24.23 8.28 -4.77
N LYS A 314 25.13 7.90 -3.86
CA LYS A 314 26.36 7.16 -4.21
C LYS A 314 26.13 5.69 -4.54
N ASP A 315 25.11 5.05 -3.93
CA ASP A 315 24.90 3.60 -3.99
C ASP A 315 23.55 3.29 -4.66
N ILE A 316 23.44 3.59 -5.97
CA ILE A 316 22.25 3.26 -6.74
C ILE A 316 22.36 1.82 -7.26
N THR A 317 21.38 0.97 -6.92
CA THR A 317 21.24 -0.35 -7.53
C THR A 317 20.41 -0.24 -8.81
N PHE A 318 20.99 -0.61 -9.96
CA PHE A 318 20.31 -0.56 -11.24
C PHE A 318 19.62 -1.90 -11.56
N LEU A 319 18.41 -1.80 -12.07
CA LEU A 319 17.56 -2.94 -12.39
C LEU A 319 16.99 -2.82 -13.80
N ASP A 320 16.75 -3.96 -14.45
CA ASP A 320 15.90 -4.01 -15.63
C ASP A 320 14.40 -4.04 -15.26
N THR A 321 13.52 -4.05 -16.25
CA THR A 321 12.06 -4.10 -16.05
C THR A 321 11.57 -5.42 -15.47
N ASP A 322 12.38 -6.48 -15.45
CA ASP A 322 12.09 -7.73 -14.75
C ASP A 322 12.56 -7.69 -13.29
N GLY A 323 13.33 -6.68 -12.92
CA GLY A 323 13.88 -6.49 -11.59
C GLY A 323 15.20 -7.24 -11.36
N LYS A 324 15.91 -7.61 -12.43
CA LYS A 324 17.27 -8.17 -12.36
C LYS A 324 18.28 -7.04 -12.25
N ILE A 325 19.33 -7.26 -11.46
CA ILE A 325 20.43 -6.30 -11.34
C ILE A 325 21.18 -6.21 -12.66
N ILE A 326 21.42 -4.98 -13.11
CA ILE A 326 22.19 -4.66 -14.32
C ILE A 326 23.35 -3.71 -13.99
N PRO A 327 24.39 -3.63 -14.83
CA PRO A 327 25.39 -2.58 -14.71
C PRO A 327 24.78 -1.18 -14.83
N PRO A 328 25.43 -0.13 -14.29
CA PRO A 328 24.98 1.25 -14.48
C PRO A 328 24.76 1.55 -15.96
N PRO A 329 23.59 2.05 -16.36
CA PRO A 329 23.33 2.47 -17.73
C PRO A 329 24.25 3.65 -18.13
N GLN A 330 24.67 3.68 -19.39
CA GLN A 330 25.51 4.76 -19.93
C GLN A 330 24.76 6.07 -20.10
#